data_73bd3630035c566905bc7e432d7e4726
#
_entry.id   73bd3630035c566905bc7e432d7e4726
#
_cell.length_a   1.000
_cell.length_b   1.000
_cell.length_c   1.000
_cell.angle_alpha   90.00
_cell.angle_beta   90.00
_cell.angle_gamma   90.00
#
_symmetry.space_group_name_H-M   'P 1'
#
loop_
_entity.id
_entity.type
_entity.pdbx_description
1 polymer ?
#
loop_
_entity_poly.entity_id
_entity_poly.type
_entity_poly.pdbx_seq_one_letter_code
_entity_poly.pdbx_strand_id
1 'polypeptide(L)'
;MKNEHIHIERIKKLIAREQKRVYPVQAEVKISYIHDLEPIPYTEIEARIWQEIGIGEVWGELWSSAWFRIEAIIPAELTGEKVGLWFDNEGEGCVWKDGSPWQGLTAGADWYHKAGKYFIPLEDTEEKQVVLIEAAANGLFGGGCDIFHLKACHICTVDSELQSIMRDMSLLLDLALALDKGQTRRKRILYGLNRVCDLWAQDREQCMDILHDLLSKPANASALKAFSVGHAHLDLAWLWPLRETKRKGGRSFANALRLIEQYPSYVFGASQAQLYKWMKELYPELYKEVKEAVRQGSWEVQGAGWVEFDTNLIGGESIIRQLSYGLRFFEQEFGISPQGLWLPDCFGYGANLPQFLIGAGLKWFMTQKLSWNETNAFVDQLFVWEGIDGSQILAHQ
;
A
#
# COMPACT_ATOMS: atom_id res chain seq x y z
N MET A 1 5.50 -29.48 -19.98
CA MET A 1 6.93 -29.17 -20.19
C MET A 1 7.74 -30.20 -19.37
N LYS A 2 8.78 -30.82 -19.94
CA LYS A 2 9.64 -31.73 -19.16
C LYS A 2 10.48 -30.86 -18.20
N ASN A 3 10.54 -31.27 -16.93
CA ASN A 3 11.26 -30.53 -15.88
C ASN A 3 10.78 -29.07 -15.67
N GLU A 4 9.49 -28.84 -15.74
CA GLU A 4 8.87 -27.48 -15.64
C GLU A 4 9.34 -26.71 -14.39
N HIS A 5 9.52 -27.38 -13.25
CA HIS A 5 9.99 -26.77 -12.01
C HIS A 5 11.39 -26.12 -12.16
N ILE A 6 12.29 -26.74 -12.94
CA ILE A 6 13.63 -26.18 -13.18
C ILE A 6 13.54 -24.86 -13.97
N HIS A 7 12.65 -24.81 -14.96
CA HIS A 7 12.44 -23.60 -15.75
C HIS A 7 11.85 -22.48 -14.89
N ILE A 8 10.87 -22.79 -14.04
CA ILE A 8 10.28 -21.83 -13.10
C ILE A 8 11.35 -21.25 -12.15
N GLU A 9 12.16 -22.12 -11.53
CA GLU A 9 13.23 -21.67 -10.64
C GLU A 9 14.30 -20.84 -11.35
N ARG A 10 14.62 -21.18 -12.60
CA ARG A 10 15.54 -20.37 -13.41
C ARG A 10 15.00 -18.95 -13.67
N ILE A 11 13.72 -18.85 -14.02
CA ILE A 11 13.04 -17.57 -14.26
C ILE A 11 13.03 -16.73 -12.97
N LYS A 12 12.62 -17.33 -11.84
CA LYS A 12 12.62 -16.66 -10.53
C LYS A 12 14.01 -16.13 -10.16
N LYS A 13 15.05 -16.92 -10.36
CA LYS A 13 16.43 -16.52 -10.08
C LYS A 13 16.89 -15.35 -10.95
N LEU A 14 16.51 -15.34 -12.22
CA LEU A 14 16.82 -14.20 -13.10
C LEU A 14 16.13 -12.93 -12.60
N ILE A 15 14.83 -13.00 -12.35
CA ILE A 15 14.04 -11.86 -11.83
C ILE A 15 14.66 -11.33 -10.54
N ALA A 16 14.89 -12.21 -9.54
CA ALA A 16 15.44 -11.80 -8.25
C ALA A 16 16.85 -11.20 -8.33
N ARG A 17 17.68 -11.65 -9.28
CA ARG A 17 19.01 -11.10 -9.51
C ARG A 17 18.95 -9.72 -10.15
N GLU A 18 18.13 -9.57 -11.19
CA GLU A 18 18.09 -8.34 -11.97
C GLU A 18 17.28 -7.23 -11.30
N GLN A 19 16.27 -7.57 -10.48
CA GLN A 19 15.55 -6.58 -9.67
C GLN A 19 16.47 -5.75 -8.77
N LYS A 20 17.54 -6.35 -8.26
CA LYS A 20 18.54 -5.64 -7.43
C LYS A 20 19.34 -4.58 -8.22
N ARG A 21 19.30 -4.62 -9.54
CA ARG A 21 20.02 -3.71 -10.43
C ARG A 21 19.16 -2.56 -10.95
N VAL A 22 17.87 -2.58 -10.63
CA VAL A 22 16.93 -1.52 -11.07
C VAL A 22 17.29 -0.16 -10.48
N TYR A 23 17.89 -0.15 -9.28
CA TYR A 23 18.25 1.04 -8.54
C TYR A 23 19.76 1.05 -8.23
N PRO A 24 20.64 1.28 -9.24
CA PRO A 24 22.07 1.31 -9.00
C PRO A 24 22.47 2.51 -8.13
N VAL A 25 23.35 2.25 -7.16
CA VAL A 25 23.95 3.29 -6.30
C VAL A 25 24.79 4.25 -7.14
N GLN A 26 24.60 5.55 -6.95
CA GLN A 26 25.32 6.60 -7.68
C GLN A 26 26.18 7.46 -6.76
N ALA A 27 25.68 7.88 -5.60
CA ALA A 27 26.41 8.74 -4.68
C ALA A 27 25.96 8.53 -3.23
N GLU A 28 26.86 8.85 -2.31
CA GLU A 28 26.57 8.93 -0.87
C GLU A 28 25.85 10.24 -0.52
N VAL A 29 25.23 10.26 0.65
CA VAL A 29 24.51 11.41 1.20
C VAL A 29 24.94 11.67 2.64
N LYS A 30 24.76 12.90 3.11
CA LYS A 30 24.93 13.23 4.52
C LYS A 30 23.63 12.98 5.26
N ILE A 31 23.71 12.22 6.38
CA ILE A 31 22.55 11.79 7.14
C ILE A 31 22.70 12.27 8.59
N SER A 32 21.67 12.90 9.07
CA SER A 32 21.52 13.19 10.49
C SER A 32 20.13 12.78 10.99
N TYR A 33 19.99 12.51 12.29
CA TYR A 33 18.74 12.07 12.88
C TYR A 33 18.54 12.64 14.27
N ILE A 34 17.29 12.63 14.69
CA ILE A 34 16.87 12.83 16.08
C ILE A 34 15.98 11.65 16.47
N HIS A 35 16.09 11.18 17.68
CA HIS A 35 15.38 10.01 18.18
C HIS A 35 14.66 10.33 19.49
N ASP A 36 13.49 9.71 19.66
CA ASP A 36 12.73 9.75 20.92
C ASP A 36 11.86 8.47 21.01
N LEU A 37 11.41 8.11 22.21
CA LEU A 37 10.44 7.03 22.40
C LEU A 37 9.05 7.40 21.88
N GLU A 38 8.70 8.67 21.95
CA GLU A 38 7.44 9.20 21.43
C GLU A 38 7.65 9.92 20.09
N PRO A 39 6.64 9.98 19.22
CA PRO A 39 6.72 10.73 17.97
C PRO A 39 6.99 12.22 18.25
N ILE A 40 8.04 12.74 17.62
CA ILE A 40 8.38 14.18 17.69
C ILE A 40 7.53 14.93 16.67
N PRO A 41 6.73 15.93 17.09
CA PRO A 41 5.96 16.74 16.15
C PRO A 41 6.86 17.49 15.15
N TYR A 42 6.42 17.61 13.89
CA TYR A 42 7.16 18.33 12.86
C TYR A 42 7.56 19.76 13.29
N THR A 43 6.71 20.45 14.02
CA THR A 43 6.95 21.80 14.51
C THR A 43 8.07 21.91 15.55
N GLU A 44 8.51 20.80 16.12
CA GLU A 44 9.54 20.76 17.16
C GLU A 44 10.91 20.30 16.66
N ILE A 45 11.01 19.75 15.44
CA ILE A 45 12.26 19.13 14.94
C ILE A 45 13.39 20.14 14.80
N GLU A 46 13.10 21.40 14.43
CA GLU A 46 14.13 22.45 14.28
C GLU A 46 14.76 22.88 15.63
N ALA A 47 14.06 22.69 16.74
CA ALA A 47 14.57 22.98 18.07
C ALA A 47 15.44 21.84 18.65
N ARG A 48 15.49 20.68 18.01
CA ARG A 48 16.22 19.50 18.48
C ARG A 48 17.66 19.50 17.97
N ILE A 49 18.54 18.82 18.70
CA ILE A 49 19.95 18.63 18.30
C ILE A 49 20.03 17.40 17.40
N TRP A 50 20.40 17.60 16.16
CA TRP A 50 20.62 16.55 15.19
C TRP A 50 21.97 15.88 15.37
N GLN A 51 22.00 14.55 15.31
CA GLN A 51 23.21 13.73 15.41
C GLN A 51 23.49 13.09 14.05
N GLU A 52 24.75 12.95 13.67
CA GLU A 52 25.11 12.18 12.46
C GLU A 52 24.89 10.70 12.70
N ILE A 53 24.53 9.96 11.66
CA ILE A 53 24.35 8.51 11.69
C ILE A 53 24.87 7.89 10.39
N GLY A 54 25.57 6.75 10.54
CA GLY A 54 26.11 5.96 9.43
C GLY A 54 25.24 4.73 9.08
N ILE A 55 25.51 4.20 7.89
CA ILE A 55 24.89 2.93 7.47
C ILE A 55 25.33 1.79 8.38
N GLY A 56 24.38 0.98 8.81
CA GLY A 56 24.57 -0.12 9.76
C GLY A 56 24.43 0.27 11.24
N GLU A 57 24.36 1.55 11.55
CA GLU A 57 24.18 2.02 12.92
C GLU A 57 22.73 1.88 13.38
N VAL A 58 22.55 1.73 14.70
CA VAL A 58 21.25 1.65 15.36
C VAL A 58 20.63 3.04 15.44
N TRP A 59 19.39 3.17 15.01
CA TRP A 59 18.65 4.44 15.11
C TRP A 59 17.47 4.39 16.09
N GLY A 60 16.99 3.20 16.44
CA GLY A 60 15.84 3.08 17.33
C GLY A 60 15.60 1.68 17.84
N GLU A 61 14.81 1.60 18.91
CA GLU A 61 14.26 0.37 19.49
C GLU A 61 12.77 0.25 19.14
N LEU A 62 12.21 -0.96 19.28
CA LEU A 62 10.81 -1.23 18.96
C LEU A 62 9.86 -0.19 19.57
N TRP A 63 8.99 0.37 18.74
CA TRP A 63 8.01 1.43 19.03
C TRP A 63 8.59 2.82 19.27
N SER A 64 9.89 3.01 19.12
CA SER A 64 10.47 4.36 19.13
C SER A 64 10.26 5.08 17.80
N SER A 65 10.59 6.34 17.76
CA SER A 65 10.42 7.25 16.64
C SER A 65 11.69 8.02 16.37
N ALA A 66 11.91 8.36 15.11
CA ALA A 66 12.99 9.24 14.71
C ALA A 66 12.57 10.15 13.56
N TRP A 67 13.31 11.25 13.39
CA TRP A 67 13.35 12.00 12.16
C TRP A 67 14.74 11.88 11.55
N PHE A 68 14.78 11.63 10.26
CA PHE A 68 16.01 11.68 9.47
C PHE A 68 16.00 12.95 8.61
N ARG A 69 17.13 13.63 8.59
CA ARG A 69 17.42 14.75 7.70
C ARG A 69 18.56 14.32 6.77
N ILE A 70 18.25 14.23 5.50
CA ILE A 70 19.16 13.72 4.48
C ILE A 70 19.49 14.87 3.53
N GLU A 71 20.75 15.22 3.43
CA GLU A 71 21.26 16.22 2.48
C GLU A 71 21.78 15.50 1.25
N ALA A 72 21.10 15.68 0.13
CA ALA A 72 21.42 15.09 -1.17
C ALA A 72 21.82 16.16 -2.17
N ILE A 73 22.92 15.92 -2.89
CA ILE A 73 23.36 16.72 -4.04
C ILE A 73 23.47 15.76 -5.21
N ILE A 74 22.69 15.99 -6.25
CA ILE A 74 22.73 15.14 -7.45
C ILE A 74 24.03 15.45 -8.20
N PRO A 75 24.88 14.44 -8.49
CA PRO A 75 26.06 14.62 -9.33
C PRO A 75 25.67 15.15 -10.72
N ALA A 76 26.46 16.10 -11.25
CA ALA A 76 26.16 16.77 -12.52
C ALA A 76 26.01 15.81 -13.71
N GLU A 77 26.74 14.67 -13.68
CA GLU A 77 26.65 13.61 -14.68
C GLU A 77 25.29 12.88 -14.73
N LEU A 78 24.47 13.06 -13.71
CA LEU A 78 23.13 12.45 -13.62
C LEU A 78 22.00 13.42 -14.02
N THR A 79 22.31 14.64 -14.43
CA THR A 79 21.32 15.62 -14.88
C THR A 79 20.51 15.06 -16.06
N GLY A 80 19.18 15.11 -15.94
CA GLY A 80 18.26 14.54 -16.93
C GLY A 80 17.93 13.05 -16.74
N GLU A 81 18.58 12.37 -15.80
CA GLU A 81 18.25 11.00 -15.45
C GLU A 81 17.12 10.97 -14.40
N LYS A 82 16.43 9.84 -14.31
CA LYS A 82 15.47 9.62 -13.24
C LYS A 82 16.19 9.26 -11.93
N VAL A 83 16.45 10.27 -11.11
CA VAL A 83 17.21 10.15 -9.87
C VAL A 83 16.29 10.12 -8.65
N GLY A 84 16.72 9.44 -7.61
CA GLY A 84 16.06 9.43 -6.32
C GLY A 84 16.97 9.00 -5.19
N LEU A 85 16.41 9.03 -4.00
CA LEU A 85 17.03 8.53 -2.80
C LEU A 85 16.51 7.12 -2.52
N TRP A 86 17.40 6.18 -2.28
CA TRP A 86 17.06 4.89 -1.69
C TRP A 86 17.24 4.99 -0.18
N PHE A 87 16.18 4.71 0.58
CA PHE A 87 16.19 4.80 2.03
C PHE A 87 15.58 3.55 2.65
N ASP A 88 16.37 2.84 3.46
CA ASP A 88 15.94 1.64 4.19
C ASP A 88 16.35 1.75 5.66
N ASN A 89 15.38 1.91 6.52
CA ASN A 89 15.54 2.01 7.96
C ASN A 89 15.05 0.75 8.71
N GLU A 90 14.85 -0.37 8.04
CA GLU A 90 14.25 -1.63 8.57
C GLU A 90 12.81 -1.49 9.08
N GLY A 91 12.28 -0.28 9.18
CA GLY A 91 10.97 0.03 9.73
C GLY A 91 10.02 0.65 8.70
N GLU A 92 9.04 1.39 9.21
CA GLU A 92 8.20 2.24 8.39
C GLU A 92 8.68 3.69 8.45
N GLY A 93 8.42 4.43 7.38
CA GLY A 93 8.76 5.85 7.31
C GLY A 93 7.72 6.66 6.55
N CYS A 94 7.78 7.96 6.72
CA CYS A 94 7.01 8.93 5.95
C CYS A 94 7.91 10.07 5.51
N VAL A 95 8.03 10.27 4.21
CA VAL A 95 8.64 11.47 3.66
C VAL A 95 7.70 12.63 3.90
N TRP A 96 8.25 13.74 4.38
CA TRP A 96 7.50 14.98 4.56
C TRP A 96 7.97 16.03 3.55
N LYS A 97 7.02 16.73 2.96
CA LYS A 97 7.26 17.86 2.07
C LYS A 97 6.36 19.02 2.52
N ASP A 98 6.92 20.22 2.60
CA ASP A 98 6.21 21.44 2.99
C ASP A 98 5.39 21.31 4.30
N GLY A 99 5.94 20.58 5.28
CA GLY A 99 5.29 20.38 6.58
C GLY A 99 4.15 19.36 6.61
N SER A 100 4.02 18.54 5.58
CA SER A 100 2.95 17.54 5.46
C SER A 100 3.48 16.16 5.05
N PRO A 101 2.85 15.05 5.50
CA PRO A 101 3.13 13.72 4.98
C PRO A 101 2.94 13.67 3.46
N TRP A 102 3.96 13.22 2.75
CA TRP A 102 3.94 13.19 1.29
C TRP A 102 4.03 11.77 0.71
N GLN A 103 4.87 10.88 1.26
CA GLN A 103 5.03 9.52 0.78
C GLN A 103 5.39 8.58 1.93
N GLY A 104 4.64 7.49 2.09
CA GLY A 104 4.99 6.42 3.02
C GLY A 104 6.06 5.50 2.47
N LEU A 105 6.92 5.00 3.37
CA LEU A 105 7.99 4.04 3.14
C LEU A 105 7.78 2.83 4.04
N THR A 106 8.25 1.65 3.62
CA THR A 106 8.17 0.42 4.41
C THR A 106 9.24 -0.57 3.99
N ALA A 107 9.81 -1.29 4.95
CA ALA A 107 10.71 -2.42 4.70
C ALA A 107 10.00 -3.64 4.05
N GLY A 108 8.68 -3.62 3.93
CA GLY A 108 7.93 -4.73 3.37
C GLY A 108 7.64 -5.83 4.38
N ALA A 109 7.22 -7.00 3.89
CA ALA A 109 6.97 -8.18 4.69
C ALA A 109 7.12 -9.44 3.84
N ASP A 110 8.21 -10.17 4.04
CA ASP A 110 8.56 -11.36 3.24
C ASP A 110 7.50 -12.45 3.30
N TRP A 111 6.92 -12.70 4.49
CA TRP A 111 5.88 -13.71 4.71
C TRP A 111 4.56 -13.38 3.99
N TYR A 112 4.34 -12.13 3.61
CA TYR A 112 3.17 -11.68 2.87
C TYR A 112 3.49 -11.37 1.40
N HIS A 113 4.72 -11.68 0.95
CA HIS A 113 5.21 -11.38 -0.40
C HIS A 113 5.07 -9.90 -0.79
N LYS A 114 5.17 -9.00 0.18
CA LYS A 114 5.15 -7.55 -0.04
C LYS A 114 6.56 -7.01 -0.12
N ALA A 115 6.91 -6.50 -1.28
CA ALA A 115 8.17 -5.76 -1.46
C ALA A 115 8.17 -4.48 -0.62
N GLY A 116 9.33 -4.12 -0.11
CA GLY A 116 9.52 -2.84 0.54
C GLY A 116 9.38 -1.67 -0.45
N LYS A 117 9.09 -0.51 0.09
CA LYS A 117 9.04 0.76 -0.65
C LYS A 117 10.12 1.68 -0.10
N TYR A 118 11.21 1.83 -0.83
CA TYR A 118 12.43 2.50 -0.39
C TYR A 118 12.79 3.72 -1.23
N PHE A 119 12.26 3.82 -2.46
CA PHE A 119 12.62 4.85 -3.43
C PHE A 119 11.83 6.14 -3.20
N ILE A 120 12.54 7.25 -3.12
CA ILE A 120 12.01 8.62 -2.98
C ILE A 120 12.53 9.41 -4.19
N PRO A 121 11.67 9.91 -5.08
CA PRO A 121 12.12 10.72 -6.21
C PRO A 121 12.71 12.04 -5.71
N LEU A 122 13.83 12.45 -6.30
CA LEU A 122 14.46 13.76 -6.12
C LEU A 122 14.15 14.68 -7.30
N GLU A 123 14.19 15.97 -7.06
CA GLU A 123 14.09 16.98 -8.12
C GLU A 123 15.37 17.01 -8.95
N ASP A 124 15.24 17.20 -10.27
CA ASP A 124 16.38 17.29 -11.18
C ASP A 124 17.03 18.68 -11.06
N THR A 125 17.87 18.84 -10.06
CA THR A 125 18.63 20.06 -9.78
C THR A 125 20.00 19.73 -9.17
N GLU A 126 21.02 20.51 -9.50
CA GLU A 126 22.34 20.42 -8.89
C GLU A 126 22.40 21.05 -7.49
N GLU A 127 21.35 21.75 -7.08
CA GLU A 127 21.27 22.35 -5.76
C GLU A 127 21.10 21.28 -4.67
N LYS A 128 21.59 21.60 -3.48
CA LYS A 128 21.40 20.75 -2.32
C LYS A 128 19.93 20.64 -1.95
N GLN A 129 19.42 19.41 -1.93
CA GLN A 129 18.08 19.06 -1.49
C GLN A 129 18.12 18.50 -0.06
N VAL A 130 17.13 18.86 0.74
CA VAL A 130 16.95 18.29 2.09
C VAL A 130 15.67 17.46 2.11
N VAL A 131 15.83 16.17 2.38
CA VAL A 131 14.71 15.23 2.52
C VAL A 131 14.49 14.96 4.00
N LEU A 132 13.28 15.18 4.49
CA LEU A 132 12.87 14.88 5.86
C LEU A 132 12.02 13.62 5.87
N ILE A 133 12.37 12.67 6.74
CA ILE A 133 11.66 11.39 6.88
C ILE A 133 11.35 11.16 8.36
N GLU A 134 10.06 11.10 8.68
CA GLU A 134 9.59 10.59 9.96
C GLU A 134 9.65 9.06 9.95
N ALA A 135 10.37 8.45 10.87
CA ALA A 135 10.55 7.01 10.97
C ALA A 135 9.85 6.43 12.19
N ALA A 136 9.36 5.22 12.03
CA ALA A 136 8.74 4.41 13.08
C ALA A 136 9.46 3.06 13.19
N ALA A 137 9.95 2.75 14.36
CA ALA A 137 10.62 1.50 14.67
C ALA A 137 9.61 0.36 14.86
N ASN A 138 8.97 -0.04 13.78
CA ASN A 138 8.03 -1.17 13.72
C ASN A 138 7.91 -1.71 12.30
N GLY A 139 7.55 -2.97 12.19
CA GLY A 139 7.23 -3.58 10.91
C GLY A 139 5.84 -3.20 10.38
N LEU A 140 5.55 -3.57 9.13
CA LEU A 140 4.29 -3.27 8.45
C LEU A 140 3.05 -3.73 9.25
N PHE A 141 3.13 -4.87 9.92
CA PHE A 141 2.05 -5.45 10.74
C PHE A 141 2.29 -5.30 12.25
N GLY A 142 3.07 -4.32 12.66
CA GLY A 142 3.50 -4.18 14.04
C GLY A 142 4.63 -5.16 14.41
N GLY A 143 5.29 -4.95 15.54
CA GLY A 143 6.43 -5.76 15.94
C GLY A 143 7.59 -5.66 14.94
N GLY A 144 8.29 -6.76 14.73
CA GLY A 144 9.46 -6.86 13.85
C GLY A 144 10.68 -7.33 14.64
N CYS A 145 11.73 -6.53 14.64
CA CYS A 145 12.92 -6.71 15.48
C CYS A 145 12.86 -5.78 16.70
N ASP A 146 13.68 -6.07 17.70
CA ASP A 146 13.76 -5.23 18.92
C ASP A 146 14.57 -3.95 18.67
N ILE A 147 15.49 -3.99 17.69
CA ILE A 147 16.44 -2.92 17.37
C ILE A 147 16.42 -2.69 15.85
N PHE A 148 16.40 -1.44 15.45
CA PHE A 148 16.31 -1.02 14.05
C PHE A 148 17.60 -0.30 13.62
N HIS A 149 18.10 -0.66 12.42
CA HIS A 149 19.32 -0.11 11.85
C HIS A 149 19.03 0.68 10.60
N LEU A 150 19.84 1.67 10.31
CA LEU A 150 19.84 2.33 9.00
C LEU A 150 20.58 1.43 7.99
N LYS A 151 19.83 0.67 7.20
CA LYS A 151 20.40 -0.33 6.26
C LYS A 151 20.97 0.28 4.99
N ALA A 152 20.30 1.30 4.47
CA ALA A 152 20.75 1.97 3.27
C ALA A 152 20.21 3.41 3.20
N CYS A 153 21.04 4.32 2.73
CA CYS A 153 20.65 5.67 2.35
C CYS A 153 21.67 6.20 1.33
N HIS A 154 21.25 6.33 0.06
CA HIS A 154 22.14 6.77 -1.02
C HIS A 154 21.34 7.30 -2.21
N ILE A 155 21.96 8.11 -3.03
CA ILE A 155 21.42 8.51 -4.34
C ILE A 155 21.47 7.32 -5.28
N CYS A 156 20.39 7.06 -6.01
CA CYS A 156 20.31 6.05 -7.05
C CYS A 156 19.60 6.60 -8.29
N THR A 157 19.89 6.02 -9.44
CA THR A 157 19.09 6.19 -10.65
C THR A 157 18.08 5.06 -10.79
N VAL A 158 17.13 5.19 -11.71
CA VAL A 158 16.16 4.15 -12.04
C VAL A 158 16.38 3.65 -13.44
N ASP A 159 16.87 2.42 -13.60
CA ASP A 159 16.82 1.72 -14.89
C ASP A 159 15.35 1.37 -15.22
N SER A 160 14.65 2.31 -15.86
CA SER A 160 13.20 2.18 -16.14
C SER A 160 12.90 1.06 -17.14
N GLU A 161 13.83 0.76 -18.06
CA GLU A 161 13.68 -0.38 -18.98
C GLU A 161 13.76 -1.69 -18.23
N LEU A 162 14.81 -1.87 -17.41
CA LEU A 162 14.97 -3.06 -16.57
C LEU A 162 13.80 -3.24 -15.62
N GLN A 163 13.32 -2.16 -15.00
CA GLN A 163 12.15 -2.18 -14.12
C GLN A 163 10.91 -2.70 -14.85
N SER A 164 10.66 -2.22 -16.08
CA SER A 164 9.54 -2.69 -16.90
C SER A 164 9.67 -4.16 -17.26
N ILE A 165 10.84 -4.59 -17.70
CA ILE A 165 11.09 -5.99 -18.06
C ILE A 165 10.87 -6.92 -16.86
N MET A 166 11.40 -6.57 -15.68
CA MET A 166 11.25 -7.39 -14.47
C MET A 166 9.79 -7.48 -14.01
N ARG A 167 9.04 -6.38 -14.10
CA ARG A 167 7.60 -6.35 -13.83
C ARG A 167 6.84 -7.29 -14.79
N ASP A 168 7.11 -7.19 -16.08
CA ASP A 168 6.43 -7.96 -17.12
C ASP A 168 6.75 -9.47 -17.00
N MET A 169 8.00 -9.82 -16.69
CA MET A 169 8.39 -11.21 -16.41
C MET A 169 7.68 -11.74 -15.16
N SER A 170 7.61 -10.95 -14.09
CA SER A 170 6.93 -11.35 -12.85
C SER A 170 5.43 -11.57 -13.10
N LEU A 171 4.77 -10.63 -13.76
CA LEU A 171 3.34 -10.73 -14.11
C LEU A 171 3.05 -11.97 -14.96
N LEU A 172 3.86 -12.22 -15.98
CA LEU A 172 3.69 -13.41 -16.84
C LEU A 172 3.95 -14.71 -16.08
N LEU A 173 4.94 -14.73 -15.19
CA LEU A 173 5.20 -15.88 -14.35
C LEU A 173 4.03 -16.18 -13.41
N ASP A 174 3.50 -15.17 -12.74
CA ASP A 174 2.35 -15.30 -11.85
C ASP A 174 1.11 -15.79 -12.61
N LEU A 175 0.85 -15.22 -13.80
CA LEU A 175 -0.21 -15.71 -14.69
C LEU A 175 0.00 -17.19 -15.05
N ALA A 176 1.22 -17.55 -15.42
CA ALA A 176 1.51 -18.96 -15.77
C ALA A 176 1.27 -19.89 -14.57
N LEU A 177 1.64 -19.46 -13.35
CA LEU A 177 1.47 -20.26 -12.14
C LEU A 177 0.00 -20.40 -11.73
N ALA A 178 -0.82 -19.38 -11.99
CA ALA A 178 -2.26 -19.40 -11.75
C ALA A 178 -3.05 -20.27 -12.75
N LEU A 179 -2.53 -20.49 -13.95
CA LEU A 179 -3.18 -21.32 -14.97
C LEU A 179 -2.96 -22.83 -14.72
N ASP A 180 -3.94 -23.67 -15.08
CA ASP A 180 -3.82 -25.10 -14.96
C ASP A 180 -2.63 -25.67 -15.75
N LYS A 181 -1.95 -26.68 -15.20
CA LYS A 181 -0.76 -27.31 -15.81
C LYS A 181 -0.97 -27.82 -17.24
N GLY A 182 -2.21 -28.21 -17.59
CA GLY A 182 -2.59 -28.69 -18.92
C GLY A 182 -2.69 -27.60 -19.98
N GLN A 183 -2.93 -26.36 -19.59
CA GLN A 183 -3.26 -25.27 -20.51
C GLN A 183 -2.10 -24.90 -21.44
N THR A 184 -2.42 -24.71 -22.73
CA THR A 184 -1.45 -24.29 -23.74
C THR A 184 -0.86 -22.91 -23.45
N ARG A 185 -1.68 -21.96 -22.93
CA ARG A 185 -1.22 -20.62 -22.57
C ARG A 185 -0.13 -20.66 -21.50
N ARG A 186 -0.31 -21.46 -20.43
CA ARG A 186 0.71 -21.68 -19.41
C ARG A 186 2.04 -22.13 -20.01
N LYS A 187 1.99 -23.14 -20.88
CA LYS A 187 3.19 -23.69 -21.52
C LYS A 187 3.87 -22.66 -22.44
N ARG A 188 3.11 -21.86 -23.20
CA ARG A 188 3.65 -20.80 -24.04
C ARG A 188 4.36 -19.73 -23.23
N ILE A 189 3.75 -19.28 -22.13
CA ILE A 189 4.34 -18.28 -21.25
C ILE A 189 5.65 -18.81 -20.67
N LEU A 190 5.64 -19.99 -20.04
CA LEU A 190 6.86 -20.58 -19.46
C LEU A 190 7.96 -20.81 -20.49
N TYR A 191 7.61 -21.23 -21.72
CA TYR A 191 8.56 -21.38 -22.81
C TYR A 191 9.18 -20.04 -23.24
N GLY A 192 8.35 -19.00 -23.41
CA GLY A 192 8.81 -17.66 -23.76
C GLY A 192 9.69 -17.04 -22.66
N LEU A 193 9.28 -17.14 -21.39
CA LEU A 193 10.09 -16.65 -20.25
C LEU A 193 11.43 -17.39 -20.16
N ASN A 194 11.45 -18.71 -20.41
CA ASN A 194 12.71 -19.46 -20.43
C ASN A 194 13.61 -19.01 -21.58
N ARG A 195 13.04 -18.70 -22.76
CA ARG A 195 13.78 -18.14 -23.89
C ARG A 195 14.36 -16.75 -23.58
N VAL A 196 13.61 -15.91 -22.83
CA VAL A 196 14.16 -14.65 -22.28
C VAL A 196 15.38 -14.92 -21.42
N CYS A 197 15.35 -15.95 -20.57
CA CYS A 197 16.52 -16.34 -19.79
C CYS A 197 17.72 -16.78 -20.64
N ASP A 198 17.50 -17.37 -21.81
CA ASP A 198 18.57 -17.78 -22.73
C ASP A 198 19.22 -16.57 -23.41
N LEU A 199 18.41 -15.57 -23.76
CA LEU A 199 18.82 -14.39 -24.51
C LEU A 199 19.31 -13.23 -23.63
N TRP A 200 19.05 -13.28 -22.33
CA TRP A 200 19.19 -12.16 -21.40
C TRP A 200 20.52 -11.39 -21.51
N ALA A 201 21.60 -12.10 -21.64
CA ALA A 201 22.93 -11.48 -21.72
C ALA A 201 23.34 -11.05 -23.14
N GLN A 202 22.57 -11.40 -24.15
CA GLN A 202 22.94 -11.28 -25.56
C GLN A 202 22.09 -10.25 -26.30
N ASP A 203 20.76 -10.22 -26.08
CA ASP A 203 19.81 -9.48 -26.87
C ASP A 203 18.58 -9.08 -26.01
N ARG A 204 18.65 -7.89 -25.41
CA ARG A 204 17.54 -7.35 -24.60
C ARG A 204 16.33 -6.94 -25.45
N GLU A 205 16.55 -6.46 -26.64
CA GLU A 205 15.46 -6.05 -27.55
C GLU A 205 14.61 -7.25 -27.90
N GLN A 206 15.23 -8.38 -28.26
CA GLN A 206 14.50 -9.63 -28.52
C GLN A 206 13.79 -10.16 -27.25
N CYS A 207 14.34 -9.94 -26.04
CA CYS A 207 13.66 -10.25 -24.79
C CYS A 207 12.37 -9.44 -24.65
N MET A 208 12.40 -8.14 -24.91
CA MET A 208 11.22 -7.26 -24.86
C MET A 208 10.17 -7.67 -25.89
N ASP A 209 10.57 -8.01 -27.11
CA ASP A 209 9.67 -8.50 -28.14
C ASP A 209 8.91 -9.77 -27.72
N ILE A 210 9.62 -10.72 -27.10
CA ILE A 210 9.01 -11.94 -26.58
C ILE A 210 7.99 -11.60 -25.47
N LEU A 211 8.33 -10.73 -24.56
CA LEU A 211 7.42 -10.33 -23.46
C LEU A 211 6.20 -9.59 -24.01
N HIS A 212 6.40 -8.66 -24.94
CA HIS A 212 5.33 -7.95 -25.60
C HIS A 212 4.38 -8.89 -26.35
N ASP A 213 4.90 -9.86 -27.13
CA ASP A 213 4.07 -10.87 -27.79
C ASP A 213 3.22 -11.67 -26.80
N LEU A 214 3.79 -12.07 -25.65
CA LEU A 214 3.06 -12.81 -24.62
C LEU A 214 1.96 -11.98 -23.94
N LEU A 215 2.25 -10.70 -23.65
CA LEU A 215 1.32 -9.78 -22.99
C LEU A 215 0.21 -9.31 -23.96
N SER A 216 0.48 -9.17 -25.25
CA SER A 216 -0.50 -8.73 -26.25
C SER A 216 -1.63 -9.73 -26.48
N LYS A 217 -1.50 -10.98 -26.04
CA LYS A 217 -2.53 -12.01 -26.24
C LYS A 217 -3.74 -11.73 -25.35
N PRO A 218 -4.93 -11.53 -25.93
CA PRO A 218 -6.12 -11.24 -25.13
C PRO A 218 -6.54 -12.42 -24.26
N ALA A 219 -7.32 -12.13 -23.24
CA ALA A 219 -8.03 -13.15 -22.49
C ALA A 219 -9.04 -13.89 -23.39
N ASN A 220 -9.45 -15.10 -23.00
CA ASN A 220 -10.52 -15.81 -23.70
C ASN A 220 -11.83 -14.99 -23.66
N ALA A 221 -12.68 -15.15 -24.69
CA ALA A 221 -13.95 -14.45 -24.78
C ALA A 221 -14.90 -14.74 -23.58
N SER A 222 -14.72 -15.89 -22.92
CA SER A 222 -15.45 -16.29 -21.72
C SER A 222 -14.78 -15.88 -20.41
N ALA A 223 -13.65 -15.15 -20.46
CA ALA A 223 -12.99 -14.69 -19.24
C ALA A 223 -13.86 -13.66 -18.51
N LEU A 224 -13.88 -13.76 -17.19
CA LEU A 224 -14.55 -12.78 -16.35
C LEU A 224 -13.85 -11.41 -16.46
N LYS A 225 -14.64 -10.35 -16.32
CA LYS A 225 -14.12 -8.99 -16.19
C LYS A 225 -13.85 -8.73 -14.69
N ALA A 226 -12.67 -8.26 -14.39
CA ALA A 226 -12.30 -7.83 -13.04
C ALA A 226 -12.24 -6.30 -12.98
N PHE A 227 -12.79 -5.74 -11.91
CA PHE A 227 -12.63 -4.35 -11.55
C PHE A 227 -11.74 -4.28 -10.32
N SER A 228 -10.69 -3.46 -10.37
CA SER A 228 -9.77 -3.26 -9.25
C SER A 228 -9.90 -1.83 -8.75
N VAL A 229 -10.10 -1.69 -7.45
CA VAL A 229 -10.07 -0.39 -6.76
C VAL A 229 -8.99 -0.44 -5.68
N GLY A 230 -8.32 0.68 -5.44
CA GLY A 230 -7.39 0.79 -4.32
C GLY A 230 -8.15 0.84 -3.00
N HIS A 231 -7.66 0.13 -1.99
CA HIS A 231 -8.16 0.20 -0.63
C HIS A 231 -7.04 -0.10 0.37
N ALA A 232 -7.12 0.48 1.55
CA ALA A 232 -6.25 0.14 2.65
C ALA A 232 -7.10 -0.05 3.90
N HIS A 233 -7.35 -1.31 4.28
CA HIS A 233 -7.85 -1.63 5.61
C HIS A 233 -6.78 -1.27 6.63
N LEU A 234 -7.15 -0.51 7.65
CA LEU A 234 -6.27 -0.13 8.73
C LEU A 234 -6.98 -0.37 10.07
N ASP A 235 -6.47 -1.31 10.83
CA ASP A 235 -6.90 -1.49 12.22
C ASP A 235 -6.64 -0.21 13.02
N LEU A 236 -7.70 0.42 13.53
CA LEU A 236 -7.55 1.62 14.37
C LEU A 236 -7.00 1.29 15.77
N ALA A 237 -7.17 0.06 16.21
CA ALA A 237 -6.54 -0.51 17.39
C ALA A 237 -6.22 -1.98 17.11
N TRP A 238 -4.94 -2.36 17.24
CA TRP A 238 -4.47 -3.74 17.05
C TRP A 238 -3.19 -3.98 17.86
N LEU A 239 -2.22 -4.73 17.30
CA LEU A 239 -0.94 -5.07 17.93
C LEU A 239 0.11 -3.93 17.87
N TRP A 240 -0.35 -2.69 17.81
CA TRP A 240 0.47 -1.48 17.82
C TRP A 240 -0.15 -0.37 18.68
N PRO A 241 0.66 0.58 19.18
CA PRO A 241 0.15 1.73 19.92
C PRO A 241 -0.77 2.62 19.06
N LEU A 242 -1.77 3.24 19.66
CA LEU A 242 -2.71 4.11 18.95
C LEU A 242 -2.03 5.29 18.22
N ARG A 243 -0.91 5.78 18.75
CA ARG A 243 -0.10 6.81 18.08
C ARG A 243 0.41 6.33 16.72
N GLU A 244 0.70 5.02 16.60
CA GLU A 244 1.16 4.43 15.36
C GLU A 244 0.01 4.29 14.33
N THR A 245 -1.20 3.99 14.76
CA THR A 245 -2.38 4.02 13.88
C THR A 245 -2.51 5.37 13.16
N LYS A 246 -2.36 6.46 13.90
CA LYS A 246 -2.45 7.82 13.34
C LYS A 246 -1.39 8.07 12.28
N ARG A 247 -0.15 7.62 12.52
CA ARG A 247 0.97 7.73 11.57
C ARG A 247 0.77 6.82 10.35
N LYS A 248 0.30 5.58 10.55
CA LYS A 248 -0.06 4.66 9.45
C LYS A 248 -1.16 5.25 8.56
N GLY A 249 -2.13 5.93 9.15
CA GLY A 249 -3.15 6.68 8.40
C GLY A 249 -2.55 7.74 7.49
N GLY A 250 -1.65 8.57 8.03
CA GLY A 250 -0.92 9.58 7.25
C GLY A 250 -0.14 8.96 6.09
N ARG A 251 0.63 7.90 6.35
CA ARG A 251 1.40 7.17 5.32
C ARG A 251 0.50 6.57 4.23
N SER A 252 -0.62 5.95 4.63
CA SER A 252 -1.56 5.31 3.71
C SER A 252 -2.26 6.34 2.81
N PHE A 253 -2.73 7.44 3.39
CA PHE A 253 -3.42 8.50 2.64
C PHE A 253 -2.46 9.24 1.71
N ALA A 254 -1.25 9.57 2.16
CA ALA A 254 -0.21 10.16 1.32
C ALA A 254 0.13 9.25 0.12
N ASN A 255 0.31 7.94 0.35
CA ASN A 255 0.57 7.00 -0.73
C ASN A 255 -0.58 6.91 -1.74
N ALA A 256 -1.83 6.89 -1.28
CA ALA A 256 -3.00 6.84 -2.16
C ALA A 256 -3.09 8.08 -3.05
N LEU A 257 -2.82 9.26 -2.50
CA LEU A 257 -2.78 10.52 -3.28
C LEU A 257 -1.68 10.50 -4.34
N ARG A 258 -0.47 10.05 -3.99
CA ARG A 258 0.64 9.91 -4.98
C ARG A 258 0.32 8.89 -6.08
N LEU A 259 -0.44 7.83 -5.78
CA LEU A 259 -0.92 6.89 -6.80
C LEU A 259 -1.99 7.50 -7.70
N ILE A 260 -2.91 8.31 -7.15
CA ILE A 260 -3.90 9.07 -7.92
C ILE A 260 -3.22 10.04 -8.89
N GLU A 261 -2.18 10.75 -8.45
CA GLU A 261 -1.41 11.66 -9.30
C GLU A 261 -0.66 10.90 -10.42
N GLN A 262 -0.08 9.76 -10.09
CA GLN A 262 0.71 8.98 -11.03
C GLN A 262 -0.14 8.23 -12.05
N TYR A 263 -1.35 7.78 -11.66
CA TYR A 263 -2.22 6.94 -12.47
C TYR A 263 -3.62 7.53 -12.56
N PRO A 264 -3.97 8.26 -13.64
CA PRO A 264 -5.27 8.95 -13.76
C PRO A 264 -6.51 8.06 -13.68
N SER A 265 -6.37 6.75 -13.93
CA SER A 265 -7.45 5.77 -13.80
C SER A 265 -7.54 5.13 -12.41
N TYR A 266 -6.61 5.45 -11.50
CA TYR A 266 -6.61 4.88 -10.17
C TYR A 266 -7.68 5.53 -9.31
N VAL A 267 -8.51 4.70 -8.68
CA VAL A 267 -9.51 5.12 -7.68
C VAL A 267 -9.16 4.46 -6.37
N PHE A 268 -9.22 5.23 -5.30
CA PHE A 268 -8.98 4.75 -3.95
C PHE A 268 -10.22 4.90 -3.08
N GLY A 269 -10.56 3.87 -2.31
CA GLY A 269 -11.63 3.92 -1.32
C GLY A 269 -11.08 3.80 0.09
N ALA A 270 -11.57 4.61 1.01
CA ALA A 270 -11.24 4.50 2.42
C ALA A 270 -12.48 4.62 3.31
N SER A 271 -12.52 3.80 4.34
CA SER A 271 -13.55 3.72 5.36
C SER A 271 -13.13 4.45 6.63
N GLN A 272 -13.98 4.39 7.65
CA GLN A 272 -13.71 4.80 9.04
C GLN A 272 -13.59 6.33 9.24
N ALA A 273 -14.70 6.97 9.53
CA ALA A 273 -14.77 8.42 9.81
C ALA A 273 -13.73 8.89 10.86
N GLN A 274 -13.41 8.06 11.86
CA GLN A 274 -12.40 8.36 12.86
C GLN A 274 -10.99 8.53 12.24
N LEU A 275 -10.66 7.74 11.21
CA LEU A 275 -9.37 7.87 10.52
C LEU A 275 -9.27 9.22 9.80
N TYR A 276 -10.33 9.62 9.07
CA TYR A 276 -10.39 10.93 8.43
C TYR A 276 -10.34 12.07 9.44
N LYS A 277 -11.00 11.91 10.60
CA LYS A 277 -10.93 12.91 11.66
C LYS A 277 -9.50 13.11 12.16
N TRP A 278 -8.74 12.03 12.37
CA TRP A 278 -7.33 12.14 12.74
C TRP A 278 -6.50 12.79 11.65
N MET A 279 -6.74 12.49 10.38
CA MET A 279 -6.02 13.16 9.29
C MET A 279 -6.31 14.66 9.25
N LYS A 280 -7.58 15.07 9.45
CA LYS A 280 -7.97 16.46 9.55
C LYS A 280 -7.28 17.20 10.70
N GLU A 281 -7.16 16.55 11.86
CA GLU A 281 -6.58 17.14 13.08
C GLU A 281 -5.05 17.20 13.05
N LEU A 282 -4.40 16.17 12.52
CA LEU A 282 -2.94 16.01 12.58
C LEU A 282 -2.22 16.46 11.31
N TYR A 283 -2.86 16.30 10.15
CA TYR A 283 -2.28 16.54 8.84
C TYR A 283 -3.25 17.35 7.97
N PRO A 284 -3.54 18.62 8.31
CA PRO A 284 -4.59 19.41 7.67
C PRO A 284 -4.33 19.64 6.16
N GLU A 285 -3.08 19.77 5.74
CA GLU A 285 -2.76 19.94 4.31
C GLU A 285 -3.02 18.64 3.53
N LEU A 286 -2.57 17.49 4.03
CA LEU A 286 -2.91 16.19 3.48
C LEU A 286 -4.44 16.00 3.38
N TYR A 287 -5.16 16.42 4.41
CA TYR A 287 -6.63 16.33 4.42
C TYR A 287 -7.30 17.19 3.36
N LYS A 288 -6.73 18.36 3.02
CA LYS A 288 -7.19 19.18 1.90
C LYS A 288 -7.03 18.48 0.56
N GLU A 289 -5.87 17.80 0.35
CA GLU A 289 -5.64 17.00 -0.85
C GLU A 289 -6.66 15.85 -0.96
N VAL A 290 -6.97 15.17 0.16
CA VAL A 290 -8.01 14.12 0.21
C VAL A 290 -9.37 14.70 -0.19
N LYS A 291 -9.77 15.86 0.34
CA LYS A 291 -11.04 16.52 -0.03
C LYS A 291 -11.10 16.85 -1.51
N GLU A 292 -10.00 17.29 -2.09
CA GLU A 292 -9.92 17.57 -3.52
C GLU A 292 -10.03 16.28 -4.36
N ALA A 293 -9.34 15.21 -3.95
CA ALA A 293 -9.44 13.91 -4.62
C ALA A 293 -10.86 13.32 -4.55
N VAL A 294 -11.56 13.51 -3.43
CA VAL A 294 -12.99 13.15 -3.28
C VAL A 294 -13.85 13.97 -4.26
N ARG A 295 -13.63 15.28 -4.35
CA ARG A 295 -14.37 16.16 -5.26
C ARG A 295 -14.16 15.78 -6.73
N GLN A 296 -12.96 15.31 -7.08
CA GLN A 296 -12.61 14.86 -8.45
C GLN A 296 -13.11 13.45 -8.76
N GLY A 297 -13.59 12.68 -7.77
CA GLY A 297 -14.07 11.31 -7.94
C GLY A 297 -12.98 10.26 -8.01
N SER A 298 -11.72 10.59 -7.72
CA SER A 298 -10.59 9.64 -7.62
C SER A 298 -10.43 9.04 -6.23
N TRP A 299 -11.15 9.57 -5.25
CA TRP A 299 -11.21 9.06 -3.89
C TRP A 299 -12.67 8.89 -3.46
N GLU A 300 -13.06 7.67 -3.08
CA GLU A 300 -14.38 7.35 -2.59
C GLU A 300 -14.38 7.23 -1.07
N VAL A 301 -15.24 8.00 -0.39
CA VAL A 301 -15.50 7.80 1.04
C VAL A 301 -16.44 6.60 1.19
N GLN A 302 -15.95 5.54 1.82
CA GLN A 302 -16.64 4.26 1.95
C GLN A 302 -17.05 3.98 3.38
N GLY A 303 -18.05 3.10 3.51
CA GLY A 303 -18.54 2.66 4.81
C GLY A 303 -19.23 3.78 5.58
N ALA A 304 -20.28 3.45 6.27
CA ALA A 304 -21.08 4.40 7.03
C ALA A 304 -20.66 4.49 8.49
N GLY A 305 -19.76 3.59 8.93
CA GLY A 305 -19.36 3.47 10.32
C GLY A 305 -18.38 4.54 10.78
N TRP A 306 -18.45 4.91 12.05
CA TRP A 306 -17.42 5.73 12.68
C TRP A 306 -16.05 5.05 12.65
N VAL A 307 -16.03 3.74 12.93
CA VAL A 307 -14.93 2.80 12.71
C VAL A 307 -15.44 1.57 11.98
N GLU A 308 -14.58 0.63 11.60
CA GLU A 308 -14.98 -0.73 11.24
C GLU A 308 -15.24 -1.49 12.54
N PHE A 309 -16.48 -1.48 12.99
CA PHE A 309 -16.87 -1.90 14.33
C PHE A 309 -17.21 -3.39 14.42
N ASP A 310 -16.93 -4.01 15.56
CA ASP A 310 -17.43 -5.35 15.89
C ASP A 310 -18.97 -5.34 15.96
N THR A 311 -19.62 -6.35 15.40
CA THR A 311 -21.08 -6.44 15.34
C THR A 311 -21.68 -7.44 16.31
N ASN A 312 -20.86 -8.25 17.00
CA ASN A 312 -21.30 -9.28 17.92
C ASN A 312 -21.18 -8.85 19.40
N LEU A 313 -20.13 -8.09 19.73
CA LEU A 313 -19.84 -7.70 21.11
C LEU A 313 -20.55 -6.43 21.54
N ILE A 314 -20.89 -5.54 20.61
CA ILE A 314 -21.52 -4.25 20.92
C ILE A 314 -23.04 -4.35 20.87
N GLY A 315 -23.72 -3.56 21.71
CA GLY A 315 -25.19 -3.47 21.72
C GLY A 315 -25.74 -2.64 20.56
N GLY A 316 -27.05 -2.78 20.28
CA GLY A 316 -27.73 -2.08 19.19
C GLY A 316 -27.61 -0.57 19.22
N GLU A 317 -27.64 0.06 20.40
CA GLU A 317 -27.44 1.50 20.57
C GLU A 317 -26.02 1.91 20.08
N SER A 318 -25.00 1.11 20.35
CA SER A 318 -23.64 1.37 19.86
C SER A 318 -23.57 1.27 18.33
N ILE A 319 -24.24 0.29 17.71
CA ILE A 319 -24.34 0.15 16.25
C ILE A 319 -25.00 1.40 15.65
N ILE A 320 -26.12 1.84 16.22
CA ILE A 320 -26.82 3.06 15.76
C ILE A 320 -25.91 4.27 15.84
N ARG A 321 -25.13 4.41 16.92
CA ARG A 321 -24.16 5.53 17.07
C ARG A 321 -23.02 5.44 16.07
N GLN A 322 -22.46 4.25 15.82
CA GLN A 322 -21.45 4.05 14.80
C GLN A 322 -21.92 4.57 13.43
N LEU A 323 -23.13 4.18 13.03
CA LEU A 323 -23.73 4.61 11.77
C LEU A 323 -24.08 6.11 11.77
N SER A 324 -24.74 6.59 12.82
CA SER A 324 -25.21 7.98 12.90
C SER A 324 -24.05 8.98 12.89
N TYR A 325 -22.97 8.70 13.65
CA TYR A 325 -21.80 9.58 13.69
C TYR A 325 -20.99 9.49 12.41
N GLY A 326 -20.82 8.30 11.84
CA GLY A 326 -20.09 8.11 10.60
C GLY A 326 -20.76 8.81 9.41
N LEU A 327 -22.07 8.55 9.20
CA LEU A 327 -22.85 9.20 8.13
C LEU A 327 -22.83 10.73 8.26
N ARG A 328 -23.08 11.23 9.46
CA ARG A 328 -23.05 12.69 9.72
C ARG A 328 -21.69 13.29 9.43
N PHE A 329 -20.62 12.65 9.81
CA PHE A 329 -19.26 13.10 9.54
C PHE A 329 -19.00 13.23 8.04
N PHE A 330 -19.30 12.19 7.27
CA PHE A 330 -19.07 12.19 5.82
C PHE A 330 -19.93 13.23 5.10
N GLU A 331 -21.16 13.41 5.52
CA GLU A 331 -22.06 14.44 4.98
C GLU A 331 -21.53 15.85 5.30
N GLN A 332 -21.12 16.12 6.53
CA GLN A 332 -20.60 17.43 6.95
C GLN A 332 -19.26 17.77 6.30
N GLU A 333 -18.35 16.80 6.16
CA GLU A 333 -17.01 17.03 5.64
C GLU A 333 -16.94 17.02 4.12
N PHE A 334 -17.73 16.18 3.46
CA PHE A 334 -17.61 15.92 2.02
C PHE A 334 -18.91 16.16 1.24
N GLY A 335 -20.03 16.39 1.91
CA GLY A 335 -21.35 16.50 1.27
C GLY A 335 -21.83 15.16 0.68
N ILE A 336 -21.30 14.04 1.16
CA ILE A 336 -21.56 12.69 0.63
C ILE A 336 -22.17 11.84 1.75
N SER A 337 -23.28 11.14 1.42
CA SER A 337 -23.84 10.09 2.28
C SER A 337 -23.47 8.73 1.71
N PRO A 338 -22.55 7.96 2.35
CA PRO A 338 -22.22 6.60 1.94
C PRO A 338 -23.44 5.71 1.82
N GLN A 339 -23.50 4.89 0.78
CA GLN A 339 -24.66 4.06 0.48
C GLN A 339 -24.56 2.63 1.05
N GLY A 340 -23.45 2.29 1.66
CA GLY A 340 -23.23 0.96 2.19
C GLY A 340 -22.35 0.92 3.42
N LEU A 341 -22.36 -0.21 4.11
CA LEU A 341 -21.44 -0.51 5.20
C LEU A 341 -20.29 -1.37 4.70
N TRP A 342 -19.08 -0.96 5.04
CA TRP A 342 -17.81 -1.60 4.65
C TRP A 342 -17.11 -2.14 5.89
N LEU A 343 -17.16 -3.46 6.11
CA LEU A 343 -16.53 -4.16 7.22
C LEU A 343 -15.72 -5.36 6.70
N PRO A 344 -14.55 -5.14 6.11
CA PRO A 344 -13.78 -6.20 5.46
C PRO A 344 -13.15 -7.17 6.47
N ASP A 345 -12.91 -6.74 7.71
CA ASP A 345 -12.12 -7.49 8.68
C ASP A 345 -12.83 -7.76 10.02
N CYS A 346 -14.17 -7.78 10.05
CA CYS A 346 -14.93 -8.21 11.23
C CYS A 346 -15.15 -9.73 11.23
N PHE A 347 -14.98 -10.36 12.40
CA PHE A 347 -14.96 -11.81 12.55
C PHE A 347 -16.33 -12.39 12.90
N GLY A 348 -17.37 -11.95 12.25
CA GLY A 348 -18.74 -12.39 12.39
C GLY A 348 -19.73 -11.23 12.41
N TYR A 349 -20.97 -11.53 12.04
CA TYR A 349 -22.01 -10.52 11.85
C TYR A 349 -23.30 -10.96 12.51
N GLY A 350 -23.85 -10.10 13.39
CA GLY A 350 -25.12 -10.36 14.05
C GLY A 350 -26.28 -10.42 13.06
N ALA A 351 -27.18 -11.38 13.23
CA ALA A 351 -28.37 -11.55 12.36
C ALA A 351 -29.34 -10.35 12.38
N ASN A 352 -29.17 -9.41 13.30
CA ASN A 352 -29.89 -8.15 13.40
C ASN A 352 -29.23 -7.01 12.59
N LEU A 353 -28.05 -7.20 12.02
CA LEU A 353 -27.36 -6.13 11.32
C LEU A 353 -28.14 -5.56 10.13
N PRO A 354 -28.83 -6.36 9.27
CA PRO A 354 -29.64 -5.84 8.18
C PRO A 354 -30.67 -4.80 8.62
N GLN A 355 -31.35 -5.00 9.76
CA GLN A 355 -32.29 -4.05 10.33
C GLN A 355 -31.68 -2.67 10.58
N PHE A 356 -30.47 -2.63 11.17
CA PHE A 356 -29.78 -1.37 11.43
C PHE A 356 -29.34 -0.68 10.14
N LEU A 357 -28.89 -1.46 9.15
CA LEU A 357 -28.43 -0.91 7.88
C LEU A 357 -29.59 -0.30 7.08
N ILE A 358 -30.70 -1.01 6.98
CA ILE A 358 -31.93 -0.51 6.33
C ILE A 358 -32.46 0.71 7.10
N GLY A 359 -32.51 0.66 8.43
CA GLY A 359 -32.93 1.79 9.28
C GLY A 359 -32.03 3.02 9.12
N ALA A 360 -30.76 2.84 8.79
CA ALA A 360 -29.82 3.93 8.46
C ALA A 360 -29.88 4.39 6.99
N GLY A 361 -30.74 3.78 6.16
CA GLY A 361 -30.88 4.13 4.73
C GLY A 361 -29.80 3.55 3.82
N LEU A 362 -29.04 2.56 4.30
CA LEU A 362 -28.00 1.91 3.52
C LEU A 362 -28.58 0.87 2.56
N LYS A 363 -27.92 0.64 1.43
CA LYS A 363 -28.41 -0.21 0.34
C LYS A 363 -27.62 -1.50 0.19
N TRP A 364 -26.36 -1.54 0.68
CA TRP A 364 -25.47 -2.70 0.53
C TRP A 364 -24.54 -2.85 1.73
N PHE A 365 -24.02 -4.05 1.87
CA PHE A 365 -23.04 -4.44 2.87
C PHE A 365 -21.89 -5.17 2.19
N MET A 366 -20.66 -4.89 2.59
CA MET A 366 -19.45 -5.56 2.08
C MET A 366 -18.60 -6.10 3.23
N THR A 367 -18.15 -7.31 3.05
CA THR A 367 -17.16 -7.99 3.88
C THR A 367 -16.28 -8.91 3.02
N GLN A 368 -15.25 -9.53 3.63
CA GLN A 368 -14.51 -10.63 3.02
C GLN A 368 -14.28 -11.80 4.01
N LYS A 369 -14.71 -11.65 5.27
CA LYS A 369 -14.40 -12.64 6.33
C LYS A 369 -15.22 -13.91 6.27
N LEU A 370 -16.26 -13.99 5.47
CA LEU A 370 -16.97 -15.25 5.22
C LEU A 370 -16.07 -16.28 4.53
N SER A 371 -15.04 -15.85 3.80
CA SER A 371 -14.03 -16.71 3.18
C SER A 371 -13.10 -17.41 4.19
N TRP A 372 -13.09 -16.99 5.46
CA TRP A 372 -12.28 -17.58 6.53
C TRP A 372 -13.00 -18.72 7.28
N ASN A 373 -14.17 -19.14 6.81
CA ASN A 373 -14.90 -20.23 7.39
C ASN A 373 -14.19 -21.57 7.09
N GLU A 374 -13.79 -22.30 8.14
CA GLU A 374 -13.05 -23.55 8.01
C GLU A 374 -13.96 -24.75 7.74
N THR A 375 -15.25 -24.68 8.10
CA THR A 375 -16.16 -25.82 8.07
C THR A 375 -17.18 -25.76 6.93
N ASN A 376 -17.69 -24.58 6.61
CA ASN A 376 -18.74 -24.37 5.62
C ASN A 376 -18.31 -23.29 4.64
N ALA A 377 -17.77 -23.70 3.47
CA ALA A 377 -17.45 -22.73 2.43
C ALA A 377 -18.71 -21.99 1.99
N PHE A 378 -18.68 -20.65 2.11
CA PHE A 378 -19.75 -19.81 1.59
C PHE A 378 -19.48 -19.60 0.09
N VAL A 379 -20.42 -20.01 -0.75
CA VAL A 379 -20.20 -20.11 -2.20
C VAL A 379 -20.67 -18.89 -2.99
N ASP A 380 -21.58 -18.09 -2.42
CA ASP A 380 -22.17 -16.94 -3.09
C ASP A 380 -21.37 -15.67 -2.81
N GLN A 381 -20.85 -15.05 -3.87
CA GLN A 381 -20.11 -13.78 -3.76
C GLN A 381 -21.05 -12.59 -3.56
N LEU A 382 -22.23 -12.65 -4.15
CA LEU A 382 -23.26 -11.62 -4.07
C LEU A 382 -24.60 -12.28 -3.71
N PHE A 383 -25.24 -11.82 -2.65
CA PHE A 383 -26.46 -12.42 -2.13
C PHE A 383 -27.35 -11.38 -1.44
N VAL A 384 -28.62 -11.72 -1.24
CA VAL A 384 -29.52 -10.95 -0.38
C VAL A 384 -29.46 -11.54 1.03
N TRP A 385 -29.05 -10.72 1.98
CA TRP A 385 -29.02 -11.10 3.39
C TRP A 385 -30.29 -10.62 4.08
N GLU A 386 -31.08 -11.58 4.60
CA GLU A 386 -32.28 -11.31 5.41
C GLU A 386 -31.97 -11.38 6.90
N GLY A 387 -32.32 -10.33 7.62
CA GLY A 387 -32.16 -10.24 9.07
C GLY A 387 -33.32 -10.93 9.84
N ILE A 388 -33.14 -11.03 11.15
CA ILE A 388 -34.15 -11.68 12.04
C ILE A 388 -35.54 -11.00 12.05
N ASP A 389 -35.61 -9.75 11.63
CA ASP A 389 -36.83 -8.96 11.53
C ASP A 389 -37.45 -8.97 10.11
N GLY A 390 -36.83 -9.68 9.17
CA GLY A 390 -37.23 -9.72 7.77
C GLY A 390 -36.65 -8.59 6.90
N SER A 391 -35.86 -7.67 7.45
CA SER A 391 -35.15 -6.66 6.67
C SER A 391 -34.17 -7.31 5.73
N GLN A 392 -34.11 -6.88 4.47
CA GLN A 392 -33.23 -7.44 3.43
C GLN A 392 -32.26 -6.41 2.91
N ILE A 393 -31.01 -6.80 2.75
CA ILE A 393 -29.93 -5.96 2.19
C ILE A 393 -29.08 -6.75 1.20
N LEU A 394 -28.60 -6.09 0.14
CA LEU A 394 -27.63 -6.67 -0.77
C LEU A 394 -26.27 -6.80 -0.08
N ALA A 395 -25.71 -7.99 -0.06
CA ALA A 395 -24.42 -8.26 0.57
C ALA A 395 -23.41 -8.84 -0.45
N HIS A 396 -22.14 -8.46 -0.29
CA HIS A 396 -21.02 -8.96 -1.06
C HIS A 396 -19.90 -9.43 -0.12
N GLN A 397 -19.22 -10.53 -0.50
CA GLN A 397 -18.00 -11.02 0.16
C GLN A 397 -16.83 -11.13 -0.80
#